data_8ac2b1500209dfc611a0cec8f73e0096
#
_entry.id   8ac2b1500209dfc611a0cec8f73e0096
#
_cell.length_a   1.000
_cell.length_b   1.000
_cell.length_c   1.000
_cell.angle_alpha   90.00
_cell.angle_beta   90.00
_cell.angle_gamma   90.00
#
_symmetry.space_group_name_H-M   'P 1'
#
loop_
_entity.id
_entity.type
_entity.pdbx_description
1 polymer ?
#
loop_
_entity_poly.entity_id
_entity_poly.type
_entity_poly.pdbx_seq_one_letter_code
_entity_poly.pdbx_strand_id
1 'polypeptide(L)'
;PDGKLLVRVRENADDWRIEHILITLQQQPEVSLMQVTELVLTELEDAYAQLKKRDRRWQAKWQEIRVLVNPNGPLINGGSDGDNGQTGRKLVMDYYGPRVPIGGGALSGKDLSHIDRAGAYAAREAALTAVATGALTCKVVLSYAPNLDEPLDVIYEMEGRGKRLPTSWFAHPEVVGRYRTRHEHLGNAWSNYPSGKCRLPLPSDCRSDSSVQPDRPRSSLQLR
;
A
#
# COMPACT_ATOMS: atom_id res chain seq x y z
N PRO A 1 9.22 -11.41 16.01
CA PRO A 1 7.79 -11.28 16.29
C PRO A 1 7.00 -11.22 14.99
N ASP A 2 5.81 -11.78 15.00
CA ASP A 2 4.90 -11.82 13.87
C ASP A 2 3.52 -11.27 14.27
N GLY A 3 2.82 -10.67 13.34
CA GLY A 3 1.49 -10.14 13.59
C GLY A 3 0.77 -9.77 12.31
N LYS A 4 -0.56 -9.80 12.39
CA LYS A 4 -1.44 -9.44 11.29
C LYS A 4 -2.62 -8.63 11.82
N LEU A 5 -2.96 -7.56 11.10
CA LEU A 5 -4.10 -6.72 11.39
C LEU A 5 -5.00 -6.65 10.15
N LEU A 6 -6.30 -6.87 10.35
CA LEU A 6 -7.34 -6.61 9.35
C LEU A 6 -8.37 -5.69 9.98
N VAL A 7 -8.71 -4.62 9.28
CA VAL A 7 -9.73 -3.67 9.71
C VAL A 7 -10.81 -3.58 8.64
N ARG A 8 -12.07 -3.79 9.05
CA ARG A 8 -13.23 -3.56 8.20
C ARG A 8 -13.80 -2.18 8.48
N VAL A 9 -13.84 -1.36 7.44
CA VAL A 9 -14.33 0.01 7.51
C VAL A 9 -15.55 0.14 6.60
N ARG A 10 -16.59 0.81 7.08
CA ARG A 10 -17.68 1.34 6.25
C ARG A 10 -17.43 2.82 6.05
N GLU A 11 -17.45 3.27 4.80
CA GLU A 11 -17.20 4.65 4.42
C GLU A 11 -18.41 5.21 3.69
N ASN A 12 -18.97 6.30 4.23
CA ASN A 12 -20.02 7.08 3.60
C ASN A 12 -19.64 8.56 3.73
N ALA A 13 -19.30 9.23 2.63
CA ALA A 13 -18.93 10.65 2.66
C ALA A 13 -18.09 11.02 3.90
N ASP A 14 -18.71 11.70 4.87
CA ASP A 14 -18.06 12.14 6.11
C ASP A 14 -18.35 11.23 7.32
N ASP A 15 -19.01 10.09 7.14
CA ASP A 15 -19.29 9.10 8.20
C ASP A 15 -18.50 7.80 7.93
N TRP A 16 -17.36 7.69 8.58
CA TRP A 16 -16.50 6.52 8.51
C TRP A 16 -16.59 5.73 9.82
N ARG A 17 -16.84 4.42 9.70
CA ARG A 17 -17.02 3.54 10.84
C ARG A 17 -16.15 2.31 10.73
N ILE A 18 -15.34 2.07 11.74
CA ILE A 18 -14.70 0.76 11.92
C ILE A 18 -15.78 -0.17 12.47
N GLU A 19 -16.03 -1.28 11.78
CA GLU A 19 -17.01 -2.30 12.21
C GLU A 19 -16.32 -3.47 12.91
N HIS A 20 -15.18 -3.92 12.34
CA HIS A 20 -14.44 -5.07 12.87
C HIS A 20 -12.95 -4.81 12.84
N ILE A 21 -12.26 -5.30 13.85
CA ILE A 21 -10.80 -5.40 13.90
C ILE A 21 -10.47 -6.86 14.19
N LEU A 22 -9.69 -7.49 13.34
CA LEU A 22 -9.08 -8.79 13.58
C LEU A 22 -7.59 -8.59 13.74
N ILE A 23 -7.04 -9.01 14.85
CA ILE A 23 -5.62 -8.96 15.11
C ILE A 23 -5.10 -10.33 15.54
N THR A 24 -4.00 -10.75 14.95
CA THR A 24 -3.25 -11.92 15.34
C THR A 24 -1.85 -11.48 15.70
N LEU A 25 -1.40 -11.79 16.91
CA LEU A 25 -0.08 -11.42 17.42
C LEU A 25 0.62 -12.64 18.01
N GLN A 26 1.90 -12.77 17.67
CA GLN A 26 2.77 -13.74 18.31
C GLN A 26 2.98 -13.35 19.77
N GLN A 27 2.89 -14.32 20.66
CA GLN A 27 3.05 -14.14 22.10
C GLN A 27 4.08 -15.11 22.68
N GLN A 28 4.65 -14.75 23.81
CA GLN A 28 5.49 -15.66 24.58
C GLN A 28 4.65 -16.79 25.18
N PRO A 29 5.21 -18.00 25.31
CA PRO A 29 4.48 -19.15 25.86
C PRO A 29 3.94 -18.91 27.27
N GLU A 30 4.62 -18.08 28.05
CA GLU A 30 4.28 -17.77 29.46
C GLU A 30 3.15 -16.73 29.58
N VAL A 31 2.83 -16.02 28.49
CA VAL A 31 1.79 -14.98 28.46
C VAL A 31 0.47 -15.59 28.05
N SER A 32 -0.56 -15.43 28.87
CA SER A 32 -1.88 -15.94 28.55
C SER A 32 -2.56 -15.16 27.44
N LEU A 33 -3.46 -15.81 26.69
CA LEU A 33 -4.28 -15.15 25.66
C LEU A 33 -5.11 -14.00 26.25
N MET A 34 -5.55 -14.13 27.49
CA MET A 34 -6.30 -13.09 28.18
C MET A 34 -5.46 -11.82 28.40
N GLN A 35 -4.21 -11.97 28.84
CA GLN A 35 -3.29 -10.83 29.01
C GLN A 35 -2.98 -10.14 27.68
N VAL A 36 -2.76 -10.93 26.62
CA VAL A 36 -2.55 -10.36 25.26
C VAL A 36 -3.80 -9.61 24.80
N THR A 37 -4.98 -10.17 25.03
CA THR A 37 -6.24 -9.55 24.63
C THR A 37 -6.46 -8.23 25.36
N GLU A 38 -6.25 -8.18 26.66
CA GLU A 38 -6.40 -6.96 27.48
C GLU A 38 -5.44 -5.85 27.00
N LEU A 39 -4.16 -6.20 26.83
CA LEU A 39 -3.16 -5.27 26.31
C LEU A 39 -3.57 -4.70 24.93
N VAL A 40 -3.95 -5.60 24.01
CA VAL A 40 -4.33 -5.22 22.65
C VAL A 40 -5.56 -4.31 22.64
N LEU A 41 -6.57 -4.61 23.44
CA LEU A 41 -7.78 -3.79 23.52
C LEU A 41 -7.46 -2.38 24.03
N THR A 42 -6.61 -2.25 25.04
CA THR A 42 -6.17 -0.95 25.58
C THR A 42 -5.43 -0.13 24.52
N GLU A 43 -4.45 -0.72 23.86
CA GLU A 43 -3.66 -0.04 22.82
C GLU A 43 -4.50 0.36 21.60
N LEU A 44 -5.43 -0.50 21.18
CA LEU A 44 -6.32 -0.20 20.05
C LEU A 44 -7.33 0.91 20.39
N GLU A 45 -7.86 0.95 21.61
CA GLU A 45 -8.77 2.01 22.07
C GLU A 45 -8.06 3.37 22.06
N ASP A 46 -6.84 3.42 22.60
CA ASP A 46 -6.02 4.63 22.60
C ASP A 46 -5.67 5.09 21.18
N ALA A 47 -5.27 4.15 20.33
CA ALA A 47 -4.97 4.45 18.93
C ALA A 47 -6.21 4.98 18.19
N TYR A 48 -7.37 4.39 18.42
CA TYR A 48 -8.62 4.85 17.83
C TYR A 48 -9.04 6.24 18.34
N ALA A 49 -8.87 6.49 19.64
CA ALA A 49 -9.13 7.82 20.19
C ALA A 49 -8.24 8.89 19.57
N GLN A 50 -6.96 8.59 19.30
CA GLN A 50 -6.05 9.48 18.60
C GLN A 50 -6.46 9.67 17.13
N LEU A 51 -6.90 8.62 16.46
CA LEU A 51 -7.39 8.69 15.08
C LEU A 51 -8.60 9.62 14.96
N LYS A 52 -9.57 9.51 15.88
CA LYS A 52 -10.75 10.40 15.95
C LYS A 52 -10.39 11.87 16.15
N LYS A 53 -9.34 12.16 16.93
CA LYS A 53 -8.86 13.55 17.12
C LYS A 53 -8.25 14.13 15.84
N ARG A 54 -7.64 13.30 15.01
CA ARG A 54 -6.98 13.71 13.75
C ARG A 54 -7.96 13.86 12.58
N ASP A 55 -9.02 13.04 12.59
CA ASP A 55 -9.98 13.00 11.48
C ASP A 55 -11.39 12.77 12.01
N ARG A 56 -12.22 13.81 11.88
CA ARG A 56 -13.61 13.83 12.41
C ARG A 56 -14.58 12.93 11.65
N ARG A 57 -14.18 12.36 10.52
CA ARG A 57 -15.03 11.41 9.78
C ARG A 57 -15.21 10.09 10.51
N TRP A 58 -14.31 9.74 11.44
CA TRP A 58 -14.43 8.53 12.26
C TRP A 58 -15.50 8.70 13.33
N GLN A 59 -16.66 8.05 13.14
CA GLN A 59 -17.85 8.26 13.96
C GLN A 59 -18.18 7.11 14.93
N ALA A 60 -17.75 5.89 14.64
CA ALA A 60 -18.06 4.74 15.52
C ALA A 60 -17.63 5.01 16.97
N LYS A 61 -18.42 4.54 17.94
CA LYS A 61 -17.97 4.45 19.33
C LYS A 61 -17.10 3.21 19.48
N TRP A 62 -16.12 3.24 20.38
CA TRP A 62 -15.23 2.12 20.62
C TRP A 62 -16.02 0.83 20.93
N GLN A 63 -17.04 0.92 21.74
CA GLN A 63 -17.90 -0.19 22.16
C GLN A 63 -18.73 -0.81 21.02
N GLU A 64 -18.86 -0.12 19.90
CA GLU A 64 -19.55 -0.62 18.70
C GLU A 64 -18.62 -1.43 17.79
N ILE A 65 -17.29 -1.36 18.01
CA ILE A 65 -16.29 -2.04 17.21
C ILE A 65 -16.11 -3.47 17.71
N ARG A 66 -16.31 -4.44 16.83
CA ARG A 66 -16.02 -5.84 17.17
C ARG A 66 -14.55 -6.12 17.02
N VAL A 67 -13.84 -6.40 18.11
CA VAL A 67 -12.43 -6.75 18.11
C VAL A 67 -12.25 -8.24 18.35
N LEU A 68 -11.46 -8.90 17.52
CA LEU A 68 -11.06 -10.31 17.64
C LEU A 68 -9.54 -10.37 17.77
N VAL A 69 -9.06 -10.90 18.88
CA VAL A 69 -7.64 -11.08 19.17
C VAL A 69 -7.30 -12.57 19.18
N ASN A 70 -6.35 -12.99 18.35
CA ASN A 70 -5.90 -14.38 18.23
C ASN A 70 -7.07 -15.39 18.24
N PRO A 71 -8.06 -15.29 17.33
CA PRO A 71 -9.31 -16.06 17.41
C PRO A 71 -9.10 -17.58 17.27
N ASN A 72 -7.95 -18.00 16.76
CA ASN A 72 -7.57 -19.42 16.66
C ASN A 72 -6.74 -19.91 17.87
N GLY A 73 -6.65 -19.10 18.93
CA GLY A 73 -5.83 -19.40 20.10
C GLY A 73 -4.46 -18.74 20.06
N PRO A 74 -3.61 -19.00 21.04
CA PRO A 74 -2.28 -18.41 21.16
C PRO A 74 -1.39 -18.69 19.95
N LEU A 75 -0.75 -17.66 19.40
CA LEU A 75 0.25 -17.80 18.35
C LEU A 75 1.64 -17.76 18.99
N ILE A 76 2.22 -18.92 19.22
CA ILE A 76 3.55 -19.07 19.84
C ILE A 76 4.64 -19.08 18.77
N ASN A 77 4.48 -19.88 17.72
CA ASN A 77 5.45 -20.00 16.63
C ASN A 77 5.04 -19.10 15.47
N GLY A 78 5.81 -18.06 15.23
CA GLY A 78 5.60 -17.10 14.16
C GLY A 78 6.93 -16.58 13.61
N GLY A 79 6.87 -15.59 12.71
CA GLY A 79 8.04 -15.02 12.07
C GLY A 79 8.78 -16.04 11.20
N SER A 80 10.10 -15.95 11.14
CA SER A 80 10.96 -16.82 10.31
C SER A 80 10.88 -18.31 10.68
N ASP A 81 10.57 -18.63 11.92
CA ASP A 81 10.46 -19.99 12.39
C ASP A 81 9.13 -20.65 12.00
N GLY A 82 8.08 -19.84 11.85
CA GLY A 82 6.75 -20.29 11.44
C GLY A 82 6.47 -20.12 9.94
N ASP A 83 7.16 -19.19 9.27
CA ASP A 83 6.99 -18.89 7.84
C ASP A 83 8.33 -18.46 7.23
N ASN A 84 8.77 -19.17 6.22
CA ASN A 84 10.03 -18.88 5.52
C ASN A 84 9.97 -17.65 4.59
N GLY A 85 8.85 -16.92 4.60
CA GLY A 85 8.72 -15.65 3.88
C GLY A 85 8.83 -15.74 2.36
N GLN A 86 8.35 -16.81 1.74
CA GLN A 86 8.40 -16.98 0.29
C GLN A 86 7.71 -15.85 -0.44
N THR A 87 8.37 -15.35 -1.49
CA THR A 87 7.91 -14.25 -2.34
C THR A 87 6.57 -14.55 -3.00
N GLY A 88 5.70 -13.54 -3.15
CA GLY A 88 4.48 -13.61 -3.96
C GLY A 88 3.21 -13.96 -3.22
N ARG A 89 3.26 -14.28 -1.93
CA ARG A 89 2.05 -14.62 -1.15
C ARG A 89 1.42 -13.43 -0.42
N LYS A 90 2.08 -12.27 -0.38
CA LYS A 90 1.67 -11.08 0.38
C LYS A 90 1.57 -9.82 -0.49
N LEU A 91 1.19 -9.96 -1.74
CA LEU A 91 1.15 -8.86 -2.72
C LEU A 91 0.27 -7.69 -2.27
N VAL A 92 -0.84 -7.97 -1.57
CA VAL A 92 -1.74 -6.93 -1.05
C VAL A 92 -1.05 -6.01 -0.03
N MET A 93 -0.05 -6.49 0.69
CA MET A 93 0.71 -5.67 1.64
C MET A 93 1.74 -4.79 0.95
N ASP A 94 2.20 -5.20 -0.23
CA ASP A 94 3.20 -4.46 -1.02
C ASP A 94 2.56 -3.32 -1.82
N TYR A 95 1.22 -3.30 -1.92
CA TYR A 95 0.44 -2.37 -2.73
C TYR A 95 -0.44 -1.41 -1.90
N TYR A 96 -1.58 -1.04 -2.45
CA TYR A 96 -2.45 0.02 -1.97
C TYR A 96 -3.70 -0.52 -1.29
N GLY A 97 -3.65 -1.75 -0.82
CA GLY A 97 -4.76 -2.42 -0.16
C GLY A 97 -5.86 -2.88 -1.14
N PRO A 98 -7.06 -3.20 -0.63
CA PRO A 98 -8.11 -3.88 -1.41
C PRO A 98 -8.76 -3.02 -2.48
N ARG A 99 -8.54 -1.72 -2.49
CA ARG A 99 -9.15 -0.81 -3.48
C ARG A 99 -8.46 -0.82 -4.84
N VAL A 100 -7.21 -1.27 -4.88
CA VAL A 100 -6.42 -1.31 -6.10
C VAL A 100 -6.13 -2.75 -6.46
N PRO A 101 -6.61 -3.24 -7.61
CA PRO A 101 -6.30 -4.59 -8.05
C PRO A 101 -4.81 -4.76 -8.27
N ILE A 102 -4.30 -5.92 -7.94
CA ILE A 102 -2.92 -6.31 -8.19
C ILE A 102 -2.89 -7.41 -9.24
N GLY A 103 -1.86 -7.37 -10.10
CA GLY A 103 -1.57 -8.46 -11.02
C GLY A 103 -1.08 -9.71 -10.28
N GLY A 104 -1.02 -10.83 -10.96
CA GLY A 104 -0.55 -12.11 -10.40
C GLY A 104 0.96 -12.20 -10.16
N GLY A 105 1.72 -11.19 -10.57
CA GLY A 105 3.18 -11.21 -10.53
C GLY A 105 3.77 -10.59 -9.27
N ALA A 106 4.68 -11.29 -8.61
CA ALA A 106 5.46 -10.73 -7.52
C ALA A 106 6.43 -9.66 -8.04
N LEU A 107 6.65 -8.58 -7.28
CA LEU A 107 7.61 -7.53 -7.62
C LEU A 107 9.00 -7.82 -7.07
N SER A 108 9.07 -8.24 -5.81
CA SER A 108 10.32 -8.51 -5.11
C SER A 108 11.14 -9.60 -5.80
N GLY A 109 12.44 -9.38 -5.91
CA GLY A 109 13.39 -10.34 -6.47
C GLY A 109 13.42 -10.41 -8.00
N LYS A 110 12.49 -9.77 -8.71
CA LYS A 110 12.52 -9.71 -10.17
C LYS A 110 13.46 -8.62 -10.67
N ASP A 111 14.11 -8.88 -11.80
CA ASP A 111 14.88 -7.86 -12.53
C ASP A 111 13.97 -6.72 -12.99
N LEU A 112 14.53 -5.52 -13.14
CA LEU A 112 13.79 -4.34 -13.62
C LEU A 112 13.34 -4.45 -15.08
N SER A 113 13.89 -5.39 -15.84
CA SER A 113 13.39 -5.72 -17.18
C SER A 113 12.09 -6.54 -17.15
N HIS A 114 11.74 -7.13 -16.02
CA HIS A 114 10.53 -7.92 -15.90
C HIS A 114 9.29 -7.02 -15.83
N ILE A 115 8.34 -7.27 -16.74
CA ILE A 115 7.16 -6.40 -16.89
C ILE A 115 6.29 -6.33 -15.63
N ASP A 116 6.18 -7.39 -14.85
CA ASP A 116 5.42 -7.37 -13.59
C ASP A 116 5.94 -6.28 -12.64
N ARG A 117 7.27 -6.07 -12.61
CA ARG A 117 7.91 -5.06 -11.79
C ARG A 117 7.92 -3.70 -12.47
N ALA A 118 8.41 -3.63 -13.68
CA ALA A 118 8.55 -2.38 -14.44
C ALA A 118 7.18 -1.76 -14.77
N GLY A 119 6.20 -2.57 -15.15
CA GLY A 119 4.84 -2.12 -15.42
C GLY A 119 4.14 -1.57 -14.18
N ALA A 120 4.34 -2.18 -13.00
CA ALA A 120 3.80 -1.65 -11.77
C ALA A 120 4.36 -0.26 -11.41
N TYR A 121 5.65 -0.03 -11.66
CA TYR A 121 6.27 1.29 -11.49
C TYR A 121 5.72 2.30 -12.48
N ALA A 122 5.54 1.90 -13.74
CA ALA A 122 4.97 2.75 -14.78
C ALA A 122 3.52 3.15 -14.45
N ALA A 123 2.69 2.21 -14.02
CA ALA A 123 1.32 2.50 -13.60
C ALA A 123 1.29 3.49 -12.44
N ARG A 124 2.17 3.30 -11.45
CA ARG A 124 2.28 4.22 -10.31
C ARG A 124 2.72 5.62 -10.71
N GLU A 125 3.75 5.75 -11.55
CA GLU A 125 4.25 7.04 -12.02
C GLU A 125 3.20 7.79 -12.83
N ALA A 126 2.46 7.07 -13.68
CA ALA A 126 1.36 7.63 -14.45
C ALA A 126 0.21 8.13 -13.56
N ALA A 127 -0.15 7.36 -12.53
CA ALA A 127 -1.16 7.77 -11.57
C ALA A 127 -0.74 9.02 -10.78
N LEU A 128 0.52 9.07 -10.33
CA LEU A 128 1.07 10.25 -9.65
C LEU A 128 1.11 11.48 -10.57
N THR A 129 1.45 11.30 -11.84
CA THR A 129 1.43 12.38 -12.84
C THR A 129 0.02 12.93 -13.02
N ALA A 130 -1.01 12.08 -13.10
CA ALA A 130 -2.38 12.52 -13.21
C ALA A 130 -2.82 13.32 -11.97
N VAL A 131 -2.47 12.87 -10.76
CA VAL A 131 -2.80 13.59 -9.52
C VAL A 131 -2.03 14.91 -9.43
N ALA A 132 -0.75 14.93 -9.76
CA ALA A 132 0.06 16.16 -9.75
C ALA A 132 -0.45 17.22 -10.75
N THR A 133 -1.18 16.80 -11.77
CA THR A 133 -1.75 17.68 -12.83
C THR A 133 -3.24 17.97 -12.64
N GLY A 134 -3.84 17.61 -11.52
CA GLY A 134 -5.16 18.05 -11.10
C GLY A 134 -6.24 16.98 -10.90
N ALA A 135 -5.93 15.68 -11.06
CA ALA A 135 -6.84 14.63 -10.64
C ALA A 135 -6.88 14.53 -9.11
N LEU A 136 -8.06 14.31 -8.53
CA LEU A 136 -8.23 14.06 -7.09
C LEU A 136 -7.74 12.65 -6.72
N THR A 137 -8.12 11.68 -7.55
CA THR A 137 -7.68 10.29 -7.43
C THR A 137 -7.36 9.73 -8.82
N CYS A 138 -6.44 8.79 -8.90
CA CYS A 138 -6.14 8.10 -10.14
C CYS A 138 -5.70 6.67 -9.87
N LYS A 139 -6.31 5.73 -10.61
CA LYS A 139 -5.88 4.34 -10.74
C LYS A 139 -5.55 4.07 -12.20
N VAL A 140 -4.39 3.46 -12.44
CA VAL A 140 -3.95 3.06 -13.78
C VAL A 140 -3.85 1.55 -13.84
N VAL A 141 -4.50 0.96 -14.82
CA VAL A 141 -4.44 -0.48 -15.10
C VAL A 141 -3.77 -0.68 -16.45
N LEU A 142 -2.76 -1.55 -16.48
CA LEU A 142 -1.99 -1.89 -17.67
C LEU A 142 -2.19 -3.37 -17.99
N SER A 143 -2.47 -3.69 -19.24
CA SER A 143 -2.56 -5.06 -19.73
C SER A 143 -1.45 -5.31 -20.75
N TYR A 144 -0.56 -6.25 -20.46
CA TYR A 144 0.51 -6.63 -21.36
C TYR A 144 0.31 -8.06 -21.87
N ALA A 145 0.77 -8.32 -23.08
CA ALA A 145 0.86 -9.67 -23.61
C ALA A 145 2.32 -10.03 -23.93
N PRO A 146 2.71 -11.29 -23.81
CA PRO A 146 4.05 -11.74 -24.17
C PRO A 146 4.41 -11.37 -25.62
N ASN A 147 5.67 -10.98 -25.83
CA ASN A 147 6.23 -10.63 -27.13
C ASN A 147 5.60 -9.41 -27.82
N LEU A 148 4.89 -8.56 -27.07
CA LEU A 148 4.44 -7.26 -27.54
C LEU A 148 5.14 -6.17 -26.75
N ASP A 149 5.68 -5.18 -27.47
CA ASP A 149 6.37 -4.05 -26.86
C ASP A 149 5.38 -3.07 -26.20
N GLU A 150 4.25 -2.84 -26.84
CA GLU A 150 3.21 -1.96 -26.29
C GLU A 150 2.18 -2.74 -25.47
N PRO A 151 1.62 -2.11 -24.42
CA PRO A 151 0.50 -2.71 -23.70
C PRO A 151 -0.72 -2.85 -24.63
N LEU A 152 -1.50 -3.91 -24.42
CA LEU A 152 -2.78 -4.10 -25.10
C LEU A 152 -3.79 -3.04 -24.70
N ASP A 153 -3.71 -2.59 -23.45
CA ASP A 153 -4.63 -1.61 -22.90
C ASP A 153 -4.02 -0.78 -21.78
N VAL A 154 -4.41 0.49 -21.72
CA VAL A 154 -4.02 1.46 -20.68
C VAL A 154 -5.29 2.15 -20.18
N ILE A 155 -5.81 1.69 -19.05
CA ILE A 155 -7.04 2.21 -18.47
C ILE A 155 -6.70 3.19 -17.36
N TYR A 156 -7.26 4.40 -17.45
CA TYR A 156 -7.23 5.40 -16.39
C TYR A 156 -8.62 5.52 -15.75
N GLU A 157 -8.73 5.14 -14.51
CA GLU A 157 -9.87 5.45 -13.67
C GLU A 157 -9.49 6.63 -12.76
N MET A 158 -10.03 7.81 -13.03
CA MET A 158 -9.68 9.01 -12.27
C MET A 158 -10.89 9.86 -11.95
N GLU A 159 -10.83 10.51 -10.81
CA GLU A 159 -11.75 11.55 -10.37
C GLU A 159 -11.10 12.91 -10.61
N GLY A 160 -11.81 13.82 -11.27
CA GLY A 160 -11.24 15.09 -11.70
C GLY A 160 -10.53 15.04 -13.05
N ARG A 161 -9.74 16.05 -13.35
CA ARG A 161 -9.02 16.18 -14.63
C ARG A 161 -7.52 16.13 -14.38
N GLY A 162 -6.87 15.06 -14.82
CA GLY A 162 -5.43 14.88 -14.77
C GLY A 162 -4.85 14.53 -16.13
N LYS A 163 -3.55 14.72 -16.26
CA LYS A 163 -2.82 14.37 -17.50
C LYS A 163 -2.77 12.85 -17.66
N ARG A 164 -3.14 12.36 -18.83
CA ARG A 164 -2.94 10.96 -19.25
C ARG A 164 -1.67 10.90 -20.09
N LEU A 165 -0.83 9.91 -19.83
CA LEU A 165 0.33 9.61 -20.64
C LEU A 165 -0.09 8.77 -21.86
N PRO A 166 0.57 8.93 -23.03
CA PRO A 166 0.25 8.15 -24.23
C PRO A 166 0.62 6.68 -24.06
N THR A 167 -0.03 5.78 -24.81
CA THR A 167 0.22 4.34 -24.75
C THR A 167 1.68 3.99 -25.02
N SER A 168 2.33 4.66 -25.97
CA SER A 168 3.75 4.47 -26.26
C SER A 168 4.67 4.73 -25.07
N TRP A 169 4.27 5.58 -24.13
CA TRP A 169 5.02 5.83 -22.89
C TRP A 169 5.16 4.57 -22.02
N PHE A 170 4.23 3.65 -22.18
CA PHE A 170 4.18 2.36 -21.46
C PHE A 170 4.82 1.22 -22.26
N ALA A 171 5.38 1.47 -23.44
CA ALA A 171 6.07 0.44 -24.20
C ALA A 171 7.18 -0.20 -23.37
N HIS A 172 7.30 -1.53 -23.41
CA HIS A 172 8.21 -2.28 -22.55
C HIS A 172 9.66 -1.78 -22.62
N PRO A 173 10.27 -1.53 -23.80
CA PRO A 173 11.63 -0.99 -23.88
C PRO A 173 11.77 0.38 -23.21
N GLU A 174 10.78 1.24 -23.36
CA GLU A 174 10.76 2.59 -22.76
C GLU A 174 10.67 2.54 -21.24
N VAL A 175 9.79 1.68 -20.72
CA VAL A 175 9.60 1.48 -19.29
C VAL A 175 10.87 0.91 -18.66
N VAL A 176 11.45 -0.13 -19.26
CA VAL A 176 12.68 -0.76 -18.78
C VAL A 176 13.85 0.22 -18.82
N GLY A 177 14.04 0.93 -19.93
CA GLY A 177 15.11 1.94 -20.07
C GLY A 177 15.03 3.00 -18.98
N ARG A 178 13.82 3.52 -18.71
CA ARG A 178 13.58 4.56 -17.72
C ARG A 178 13.94 4.13 -16.29
N TYR A 179 13.56 2.94 -15.89
CA TYR A 179 13.80 2.46 -14.51
C TYR A 179 15.20 1.88 -14.33
N ARG A 180 15.79 1.29 -15.34
CA ARG A 180 17.16 0.78 -15.31
C ARG A 180 18.17 1.92 -15.09
N THR A 181 18.03 2.99 -15.86
CA THR A 181 18.88 4.17 -15.72
C THR A 181 18.74 4.83 -14.35
N ARG A 182 17.52 4.92 -13.83
CA ARG A 182 17.29 5.45 -12.47
C ARG A 182 17.92 4.57 -11.38
N HIS A 183 17.90 3.26 -11.55
CA HIS A 183 18.51 2.32 -10.59
C HIS A 183 20.03 2.45 -10.54
N GLU A 184 20.68 2.64 -11.68
CA GLU A 184 22.13 2.86 -11.77
C GLU A 184 22.55 4.14 -11.07
N HIS A 185 21.74 5.20 -11.12
CA HIS A 185 22.00 6.47 -10.44
C HIS A 185 21.69 6.46 -8.93
N LEU A 186 20.78 5.62 -8.48
CA LEU A 186 20.41 5.53 -7.07
C LEU A 186 21.33 4.62 -6.25
N GLY A 187 22.30 3.96 -6.90
CA GLY A 187 23.19 3.00 -6.26
C GLY A 187 22.43 1.81 -5.66
N ASN A 188 23.11 0.95 -4.93
CA ASN A 188 22.54 -0.24 -4.28
C ASN A 188 21.53 0.04 -3.15
N ALA A 189 20.92 1.21 -3.11
CA ALA A 189 19.92 1.58 -2.10
C ALA A 189 18.72 0.62 -2.03
N TRP A 190 18.48 -0.13 -3.10
CA TRP A 190 17.38 -1.10 -3.17
C TRP A 190 17.72 -2.48 -2.61
N SER A 191 19.00 -2.85 -2.56
CA SER A 191 19.45 -4.11 -1.96
C SER A 191 19.44 -4.08 -0.44
N ASN A 192 19.39 -2.87 0.17
CA ASN A 192 19.42 -2.65 1.61
C ASN A 192 18.04 -2.29 2.20
N TYR A 193 16.95 -2.42 1.44
CA TYR A 193 15.62 -2.22 2.00
C TYR A 193 15.23 -3.46 2.82
N PRO A 194 14.98 -3.31 4.13
CA PRO A 194 14.40 -4.39 4.91
C PRO A 194 13.06 -4.79 4.29
N SER A 195 12.88 -6.08 4.12
CA SER A 195 11.63 -6.69 3.69
C SER A 195 10.43 -6.02 4.38
N GLY A 196 9.55 -5.40 3.63
CA GLY A 196 8.32 -4.82 4.14
C GLY A 196 8.06 -3.33 3.88
N LYS A 197 8.97 -2.57 3.26
CA LYS A 197 8.73 -1.16 2.93
C LYS A 197 9.13 -0.83 1.49
N CYS A 198 8.39 -1.34 0.53
CA CYS A 198 8.52 -0.87 -0.84
C CYS A 198 7.88 0.53 -0.96
N ARG A 199 8.59 1.57 -0.55
CA ARG A 199 8.27 2.93 -0.96
C ARG A 199 8.86 3.12 -2.35
N LEU A 200 8.00 3.16 -3.37
CA LEU A 200 8.40 3.64 -4.67
C LEU A 200 8.94 5.06 -4.52
N PRO A 201 10.16 5.38 -5.02
CA PRO A 201 10.67 6.73 -4.98
C PRO A 201 9.72 7.65 -5.74
N LEU A 202 9.38 8.77 -5.11
CA LEU A 202 8.72 9.87 -5.79
C LEU A 202 9.69 10.41 -6.85
N PRO A 203 9.23 10.74 -8.05
CA PRO A 203 10.06 11.48 -9.02
C PRO A 203 10.62 12.72 -8.34
N SER A 204 11.92 12.98 -8.49
CA SER A 204 12.63 14.12 -7.90
C SER A 204 12.07 15.48 -8.34
N ASP A 205 11.30 15.50 -9.41
CA ASP A 205 10.78 16.70 -10.05
C ASP A 205 9.46 17.21 -9.45
N CYS A 206 8.88 16.53 -8.45
CA CYS A 206 7.71 17.04 -7.75
C CYS A 206 8.05 18.04 -6.62
N ARG A 207 9.29 18.51 -6.50
CA ARG A 207 9.72 19.43 -5.44
C ARG A 207 9.91 20.87 -5.88
N SER A 208 9.44 21.29 -7.02
CA SER A 208 9.59 22.70 -7.42
C SER A 208 8.28 23.26 -7.96
N ASP A 209 7.40 23.67 -7.07
CA ASP A 209 6.74 24.98 -7.15
C ASP A 209 5.98 25.27 -5.85
N SER A 210 6.60 26.10 -5.01
CA SER A 210 6.05 26.46 -3.69
C SER A 210 5.11 27.68 -3.75
N SER A 211 4.49 27.95 -4.90
CA SER A 211 3.65 29.16 -5.09
C SER A 211 2.16 28.89 -5.30
N VAL A 212 1.69 27.64 -5.21
CA VAL A 212 0.24 27.36 -5.24
C VAL A 212 -0.11 26.57 -3.99
N GLN A 213 -0.59 27.25 -2.96
CA GLN A 213 -1.34 26.62 -1.89
C GLN A 213 -2.81 26.51 -2.31
N PRO A 214 -3.32 25.30 -2.57
CA PRO A 214 -4.73 25.02 -2.36
C PRO A 214 -4.91 24.39 -0.98
N ASP A 215 -5.92 24.80 -0.27
CA ASP A 215 -6.40 24.19 0.96
C ASP A 215 -6.45 22.66 0.81
N ARG A 216 -5.58 21.96 1.55
CA ARG A 216 -5.49 20.51 1.51
C ARG A 216 -6.31 19.87 2.60
N PRO A 217 -7.19 18.93 2.31
CA PRO A 217 -7.45 17.85 3.24
C PRO A 217 -6.27 16.87 3.15
N ARG A 218 -5.44 16.86 4.18
CA ARG A 218 -4.35 15.88 4.34
C ARG A 218 -4.94 14.51 4.64
N SER A 219 -4.88 13.58 3.70
CA SER A 219 -5.03 12.16 3.97
C SER A 219 -3.79 11.40 3.54
N SER A 220 -2.78 11.37 4.38
CA SER A 220 -1.70 10.39 4.29
C SER A 220 -1.65 9.65 5.63
N LEU A 221 -2.38 8.56 5.75
CA LEU A 221 -2.14 7.58 6.80
C LEU A 221 -0.87 6.82 6.40
N GLN A 222 0.25 7.17 7.04
CA GLN A 222 1.42 6.31 7.07
C GLN A 222 1.23 5.33 8.23
N LEU A 223 0.95 4.08 7.93
CA LEU A 223 1.14 2.99 8.87
C LEU A 223 2.64 2.72 9.00
N ARG A 224 3.14 2.85 10.20
CA ARG A 224 4.49 2.40 10.59
C ARG A 224 4.49 0.88 10.80
#